data_90f1bea46a6ffe04edfc698e44776a78
#
_entry.id   90f1bea46a6ffe04edfc698e44776a78
#
_cell.length_a   1.000
_cell.length_b   1.000
_cell.length_c   1.000
_cell.angle_alpha   90.00
_cell.angle_beta   90.00
_cell.angle_gamma   90.00
#
_symmetry.space_group_name_H-M   'P 1'
#
loop_
_entity.id
_entity.type
_entity.pdbx_description
1 polymer ?
#
loop_
_entity_poly.entity_id
_entity_poly.type
_entity_poly.pdbx_seq_one_letter_code
_entity_poly.pdbx_strand_id
1 'polypeptide(L)'
;MENTRTILIVDDDPDQLDQMSFNVRNFGYNTITACCQKEGEEILSKVRPDLAIFDLMMENQDSGFILSYKTKKKYPDVPVIIVTSVTSVTGLKFSLETGNDKQWIKADKYIEKGVRPDQLHREINKLLKV
;
A
#
# COMPACT_ATOMS: atom_id res chain seq x y z
N MET A 1 11.49 -1.16 20.46
CA MET A 1 12.35 -0.75 19.90
C MET A 1 12.82 -1.59 18.84
N GLU A 2 13.43 -2.56 19.13
CA GLU A 2 13.97 -3.35 18.10
C GLU A 2 12.93 -3.95 17.23
N ASN A 3 11.70 -3.99 17.67
CA ASN A 3 10.63 -4.59 16.91
C ASN A 3 9.79 -3.59 16.13
N THR A 4 10.27 -2.35 16.07
CA THR A 4 9.54 -1.35 15.31
C THR A 4 9.61 -1.67 13.83
N ARG A 5 8.45 -1.72 13.20
CA ARG A 5 8.36 -2.06 11.80
C ARG A 5 8.28 -0.81 10.95
N THR A 6 8.73 -0.91 9.72
CA THR A 6 8.76 0.21 8.78
C THR A 6 7.73 -0.02 7.68
N ILE A 7 6.88 0.97 7.45
CA ILE A 7 5.84 0.90 6.44
C ILE A 7 6.12 1.94 5.36
N LEU A 8 6.17 1.48 4.12
CA LEU A 8 6.32 2.36 2.96
C LEU A 8 4.94 2.82 2.53
N ILE A 9 4.76 4.13 2.37
CA ILE A 9 3.49 4.71 1.94
C ILE A 9 3.74 5.54 0.69
N VAL A 10 3.03 5.22 -0.38
CA VAL A 10 3.18 5.93 -1.66
C VAL A 10 1.82 6.49 -2.08
N ASP A 11 1.74 7.80 -2.24
CA ASP A 11 0.51 8.49 -2.64
C ASP A 11 0.92 9.82 -3.27
N ASP A 12 0.33 10.16 -4.41
CA ASP A 12 0.68 11.40 -5.09
C ASP A 12 -0.08 12.62 -4.55
N ASP A 13 -1.03 12.41 -3.67
CA ASP A 13 -1.74 13.50 -2.99
C ASP A 13 -1.00 13.80 -1.67
N PRO A 14 -0.37 14.98 -1.56
CA PRO A 14 0.42 15.26 -0.35
C PRO A 14 -0.41 15.26 0.93
N ASP A 15 -1.66 15.70 0.86
CA ASP A 15 -2.51 15.73 2.05
C ASP A 15 -2.83 14.30 2.50
N GLN A 16 -3.17 13.42 1.56
CA GLN A 16 -3.43 12.02 1.89
C GLN A 16 -2.18 11.34 2.42
N LEU A 17 -1.04 11.63 1.80
CA LEU A 17 0.23 11.05 2.22
C LEU A 17 0.56 11.45 3.65
N ASP A 18 0.42 12.74 3.97
CA ASP A 18 0.68 13.25 5.31
C ASP A 18 -0.27 12.62 6.32
N GLN A 19 -1.55 12.55 5.99
CA GLN A 19 -2.56 11.99 6.89
C GLN A 19 -2.29 10.52 7.18
N MET A 20 -2.01 9.76 6.15
CA MET A 20 -1.72 8.34 6.29
C MET A 20 -0.45 8.13 7.11
N SER A 21 0.58 8.88 6.81
CA SER A 21 1.85 8.79 7.53
C SER A 21 1.67 9.12 9.02
N PHE A 22 0.90 10.17 9.30
CA PHE A 22 0.61 10.56 10.67
C PHE A 22 -0.09 9.43 11.43
N ASN A 23 -1.11 8.85 10.80
CA ASN A 23 -1.86 7.77 11.43
C ASN A 23 -0.97 6.55 11.70
N VAL A 24 -0.17 6.18 10.71
CA VAL A 24 0.68 4.98 10.84
C VAL A 24 1.74 5.18 11.91
N ARG A 25 2.31 6.38 12.00
CA ARG A 25 3.26 6.65 13.07
C ARG A 25 2.60 6.60 14.44
N ASN A 26 1.35 7.05 14.54
CA ASN A 26 0.60 6.96 15.79
C ASN A 26 0.33 5.52 16.21
N PHE A 27 0.30 4.60 15.23
CA PHE A 27 0.13 3.17 15.55
C PHE A 27 1.41 2.55 16.12
N GLY A 28 2.52 3.28 16.08
CA GLY A 28 3.80 2.79 16.61
C GLY A 28 4.76 2.29 15.54
N TYR A 29 4.51 2.60 14.27
CA TYR A 29 5.39 2.16 13.17
C TYR A 29 6.22 3.31 12.64
N ASN A 30 7.37 2.97 12.07
CA ASN A 30 8.14 3.93 11.27
C ASN A 30 7.53 4.03 9.88
N THR A 31 7.70 5.18 9.24
CA THR A 31 7.18 5.37 7.89
C THR A 31 8.27 5.85 6.96
N ILE A 32 8.20 5.39 5.71
CA ILE A 32 8.95 5.94 4.58
C ILE A 32 7.89 6.35 3.57
N THR A 33 7.97 7.57 3.05
CA THR A 33 6.95 8.09 2.16
C THR A 33 7.54 8.39 0.79
N ALA A 34 6.69 8.25 -0.24
CA ALA A 34 7.04 8.61 -1.60
C ALA A 34 5.83 9.24 -2.25
N CYS A 35 6.05 10.20 -3.15
CA CYS A 35 4.96 10.96 -3.74
C CYS A 35 4.55 10.48 -5.12
N CYS A 36 5.16 9.44 -5.63
CA CYS A 36 4.81 8.94 -6.95
C CYS A 36 5.36 7.52 -7.12
N GLN A 37 4.92 6.88 -8.20
CA GLN A 37 5.36 5.52 -8.50
C GLN A 37 6.87 5.44 -8.64
N LYS A 38 7.46 6.40 -9.35
CA LYS A 38 8.91 6.40 -9.58
C LYS A 38 9.69 6.42 -8.26
N GLU A 39 9.30 7.30 -7.35
CA GLU A 39 9.94 7.36 -6.04
C GLU A 39 9.76 6.07 -5.26
N GLY A 40 8.56 5.50 -5.32
CA GLY A 40 8.29 4.24 -4.66
C GLY A 40 9.18 3.14 -5.17
N GLU A 41 9.38 3.08 -6.49
CA GLU A 41 10.26 2.09 -7.09
C GLU A 41 11.70 2.28 -6.65
N GLU A 42 12.14 3.53 -6.57
CA GLU A 42 13.51 3.83 -6.12
C GLU A 42 13.74 3.37 -4.69
N ILE A 43 12.77 3.63 -3.83
CA ILE A 43 12.88 3.22 -2.43
C ILE A 43 12.91 1.69 -2.33
N LEU A 44 12.06 1.02 -3.07
CA LEU A 44 12.01 -0.45 -3.04
C LEU A 44 13.30 -1.07 -3.54
N SER A 45 14.05 -0.37 -4.39
CA SER A 45 15.33 -0.88 -4.87
C SER A 45 16.40 -0.86 -3.79
N LYS A 46 16.19 -0.07 -2.73
CA LYS A 46 17.19 0.12 -1.68
C LYS A 46 16.77 -0.39 -0.33
N VAL A 47 15.47 -0.42 -0.04
CA VAL A 47 14.94 -0.71 1.28
C VAL A 47 13.83 -1.75 1.17
N ARG A 48 13.88 -2.74 2.06
CA ARG A 48 12.79 -3.71 2.18
C ARG A 48 11.87 -3.24 3.30
N PRO A 49 10.68 -2.72 2.99
CA PRO A 49 9.75 -2.35 4.06
C PRO A 49 9.13 -3.61 4.68
N ASP A 50 8.57 -3.47 5.87
CA ASP A 50 7.84 -4.56 6.49
C ASP A 50 6.43 -4.68 5.93
N LEU A 51 5.88 -3.58 5.43
CA LEU A 51 4.58 -3.54 4.78
C LEU A 51 4.55 -2.33 3.87
N ALA A 52 3.79 -2.39 2.79
CA ALA A 52 3.69 -1.28 1.85
C ALA A 52 2.23 -0.89 1.65
N ILE A 53 1.96 0.40 1.59
CA ILE A 53 0.64 0.95 1.31
C ILE A 53 0.77 1.83 0.07
N PHE A 54 0.04 1.50 -0.99
CA PHE A 54 0.11 2.20 -2.26
C PHE A 54 -1.25 2.76 -2.64
N ASP A 55 -1.27 4.03 -3.06
CA ASP A 55 -2.43 4.59 -3.75
C ASP A 55 -2.54 3.89 -5.11
N LEU A 56 -3.75 3.54 -5.52
CA LEU A 56 -3.94 2.82 -6.78
C LEU A 56 -3.59 3.68 -7.98
N MET A 57 -4.13 4.88 -8.04
CA MET A 57 -3.99 5.76 -9.20
C MET A 57 -3.06 6.91 -8.88
N MET A 58 -1.92 6.95 -9.54
CA MET A 58 -0.96 8.04 -9.40
C MET A 58 -0.64 8.57 -10.80
N GLU A 59 0.62 8.46 -11.26
CA GLU A 59 0.96 8.90 -12.62
C GLU A 59 0.16 8.12 -13.66
N ASN A 60 -0.13 6.85 -13.35
CA ASN A 60 -0.91 5.97 -14.21
C ASN A 60 -2.10 5.43 -13.43
N GLN A 61 -3.12 4.99 -14.13
CA GLN A 61 -4.31 4.46 -13.49
C GLN A 61 -4.03 3.18 -12.71
N ASP A 62 -2.96 2.50 -13.05
CA ASP A 62 -2.58 1.23 -12.43
C ASP A 62 -1.29 1.30 -11.64
N SER A 63 -0.84 2.50 -11.26
CA SER A 63 0.43 2.68 -10.54
C SER A 63 0.51 1.79 -9.30
N GLY A 64 -0.57 1.71 -8.53
CA GLY A 64 -0.58 0.88 -7.32
C GLY A 64 -0.38 -0.59 -7.63
N PHE A 65 -0.99 -1.07 -8.70
CA PHE A 65 -0.80 -2.47 -9.12
C PHE A 65 0.63 -2.74 -9.55
N ILE A 66 1.23 -1.80 -10.27
CA ILE A 66 2.61 -1.96 -10.74
C ILE A 66 3.55 -2.01 -9.54
N LEU A 67 3.37 -1.12 -8.58
CA LEU A 67 4.19 -1.12 -7.37
C LEU A 67 4.00 -2.41 -6.57
N SER A 68 2.76 -2.88 -6.47
CA SER A 68 2.47 -4.12 -5.77
C SER A 68 3.18 -5.30 -6.44
N TYR A 69 3.10 -5.38 -7.76
CA TYR A 69 3.76 -6.44 -8.50
C TYR A 69 5.27 -6.42 -8.27
N LYS A 70 5.87 -5.23 -8.38
CA LYS A 70 7.32 -5.10 -8.20
C LYS A 70 7.75 -5.42 -6.78
N THR A 71 6.94 -5.01 -5.80
CA THR A 71 7.22 -5.31 -4.39
C THR A 71 7.22 -6.82 -4.17
N LYS A 72 6.19 -7.50 -4.65
CA LYS A 72 6.06 -8.93 -4.45
C LYS A 72 7.11 -9.71 -5.21
N LYS A 73 7.51 -9.21 -6.37
CA LYS A 73 8.54 -9.88 -7.15
C LYS A 73 9.89 -9.84 -6.43
N LYS A 74 10.20 -8.71 -5.80
CA LYS A 74 11.47 -8.54 -5.10
C LYS A 74 11.40 -9.04 -3.67
N TYR A 75 10.28 -8.81 -2.99
CA TYR A 75 10.10 -9.18 -1.58
C TYR A 75 8.78 -9.92 -1.43
N PRO A 76 8.72 -11.20 -1.76
CA PRO A 76 7.43 -11.92 -1.77
C PRO A 76 6.73 -11.96 -0.42
N ASP A 77 7.48 -11.79 0.67
CA ASP A 77 6.91 -11.85 2.01
C ASP A 77 6.35 -10.54 2.51
N VAL A 78 6.57 -9.44 1.80
CA VAL A 78 6.11 -8.12 2.24
C VAL A 78 4.63 -7.97 1.88
N PRO A 79 3.76 -7.76 2.88
CA PRO A 79 2.33 -7.52 2.58
C PRO A 79 2.14 -6.17 1.93
N VAL A 80 1.15 -6.09 1.04
CA VAL A 80 0.84 -4.87 0.30
C VAL A 80 -0.64 -4.54 0.48
N ILE A 81 -0.91 -3.28 0.82
CA ILE A 81 -2.26 -2.73 0.87
C ILE A 81 -2.39 -1.73 -0.27
N ILE A 82 -3.45 -1.85 -1.07
CA ILE A 82 -3.76 -0.85 -2.09
C ILE A 82 -4.95 -0.04 -1.60
N VAL A 83 -4.79 1.29 -1.60
CA VAL A 83 -5.84 2.23 -1.19
C VAL A 83 -6.43 2.84 -2.45
N THR A 84 -7.75 2.86 -2.53
CA THR A 84 -8.43 3.25 -3.75
C THR A 84 -9.69 4.05 -3.44
N SER A 85 -10.12 4.88 -4.38
CA SER A 85 -11.38 5.59 -4.25
C SER A 85 -12.55 4.63 -4.48
N VAL A 86 -13.75 5.06 -4.08
CA VAL A 86 -14.94 4.22 -4.23
C VAL A 86 -15.13 3.81 -5.69
N THR A 87 -14.93 4.73 -6.61
CA THR A 87 -15.10 4.44 -8.04
C THR A 87 -14.12 3.36 -8.50
N SER A 88 -12.88 3.47 -8.04
CA SER A 88 -11.86 2.47 -8.38
C SER A 88 -12.18 1.12 -7.78
N VAL A 89 -12.77 1.10 -6.58
CA VAL A 89 -13.15 -0.15 -5.93
C VAL A 89 -14.12 -0.95 -6.79
N THR A 90 -15.11 -0.28 -7.38
CA THR A 90 -16.08 -0.95 -8.21
C THR A 90 -15.42 -1.65 -9.40
N GLY A 91 -14.54 -0.94 -10.11
CA GLY A 91 -13.82 -1.53 -11.22
C GLY A 91 -12.88 -2.62 -10.78
N LEU A 92 -12.27 -2.43 -9.62
CA LEU A 92 -11.33 -3.39 -9.07
C LEU A 92 -12.01 -4.70 -8.75
N LYS A 93 -13.17 -4.66 -8.12
CA LYS A 93 -13.93 -5.87 -7.82
C LYS A 93 -14.24 -6.65 -9.07
N PHE A 94 -14.65 -5.95 -10.11
CA PHE A 94 -14.96 -6.60 -11.37
C PHE A 94 -13.74 -7.33 -11.92
N SER A 95 -12.60 -6.67 -11.94
CA SER A 95 -11.37 -7.27 -12.44
C SER A 95 -10.96 -8.49 -11.63
N LEU A 96 -11.06 -8.40 -10.32
CA LEU A 96 -10.68 -9.50 -9.45
C LEU A 96 -11.58 -10.72 -9.65
N GLU A 97 -12.85 -10.48 -9.96
CA GLU A 97 -13.78 -11.57 -10.18
C GLU A 97 -13.52 -12.34 -11.46
N THR A 98 -12.91 -11.70 -12.45
CA THR A 98 -12.59 -12.40 -13.69
C THR A 98 -11.45 -13.40 -13.51
N GLY A 99 -10.64 -13.22 -12.47
CA GLY A 99 -9.61 -14.19 -12.14
C GLY A 99 -8.29 -14.03 -12.87
N ASN A 100 -8.32 -13.51 -14.07
CA ASN A 100 -7.10 -13.46 -14.87
C ASN A 100 -6.10 -12.44 -14.36
N ASP A 101 -6.59 -11.36 -13.77
CA ASP A 101 -5.73 -10.28 -13.32
C ASP A 101 -5.11 -10.54 -11.96
N LYS A 102 -5.61 -11.52 -11.23
CA LYS A 102 -5.15 -11.78 -9.87
C LYS A 102 -3.69 -12.17 -9.81
N GLN A 103 -3.18 -12.78 -10.87
CA GLN A 103 -1.83 -13.32 -10.83
C GLN A 103 -0.77 -12.25 -10.78
N TRP A 104 -1.03 -11.09 -11.36
CA TRP A 104 -0.01 -10.05 -11.36
C TRP A 104 -0.31 -8.91 -10.36
N ILE A 105 -1.56 -8.77 -9.93
CA ILE A 105 -1.91 -7.70 -8.99
C ILE A 105 -1.22 -7.91 -7.64
N LYS A 106 -1.37 -9.06 -7.05
CA LYS A 106 -0.61 -9.52 -5.87
C LYS A 106 -0.75 -8.69 -4.59
N ALA A 107 -1.73 -7.81 -4.50
CA ALA A 107 -1.97 -7.08 -3.25
C ALA A 107 -2.65 -8.00 -2.24
N ASP A 108 -2.34 -7.80 -0.97
CA ASP A 108 -2.93 -8.60 0.10
C ASP A 108 -4.24 -8.05 0.59
N LYS A 109 -4.46 -6.74 0.42
CA LYS A 109 -5.68 -6.10 0.89
C LYS A 109 -5.96 -4.85 0.09
N TYR A 110 -7.24 -4.59 -0.15
CA TYR A 110 -7.71 -3.36 -0.79
C TYR A 110 -8.55 -2.60 0.21
N ILE A 111 -8.27 -1.30 0.38
CA ILE A 111 -8.95 -0.46 1.35
C ILE A 111 -9.41 0.80 0.64
N GLU A 112 -10.63 1.27 0.94
CA GLU A 112 -11.13 2.52 0.38
C GLU A 112 -10.46 3.72 1.04
N LYS A 113 -10.24 4.77 0.27
CA LYS A 113 -9.78 6.04 0.83
C LYS A 113 -10.81 6.53 1.83
N GLY A 114 -10.32 7.16 2.91
CA GLY A 114 -11.19 7.60 3.98
C GLY A 114 -11.47 6.55 5.02
N VAL A 115 -10.77 5.41 4.95
CA VAL A 115 -10.89 4.38 5.98
C VAL A 115 -10.55 4.99 7.35
N ARG A 116 -11.29 4.55 8.37
CA ARG A 116 -11.04 5.04 9.73
C ARG A 116 -9.67 4.55 10.21
N PRO A 117 -8.97 5.38 10.99
CA PRO A 117 -7.64 4.98 11.48
C PRO A 117 -7.64 3.67 12.25
N ASP A 118 -8.65 3.42 13.10
CA ASP A 118 -8.70 2.17 13.86
C ASP A 118 -8.87 0.96 12.94
N GLN A 119 -9.62 1.10 11.86
CA GLN A 119 -9.78 0.03 10.88
C GLN A 119 -8.46 -0.24 10.16
N LEU A 120 -7.79 0.82 9.74
CA LEU A 120 -6.49 0.69 9.08
C LEU A 120 -5.48 0.01 10.00
N HIS A 121 -5.44 0.43 11.26
CA HIS A 121 -4.53 -0.16 12.24
C HIS A 121 -4.76 -1.67 12.38
N ARG A 122 -6.02 -2.06 12.43
CA ARG A 122 -6.37 -3.48 12.54
C ARG A 122 -5.90 -4.27 11.33
N GLU A 123 -6.10 -3.72 10.13
CA GLU A 123 -5.68 -4.42 8.92
C GLU A 123 -4.16 -4.55 8.84
N ILE A 124 -3.44 -3.51 9.23
CA ILE A 124 -1.99 -3.57 9.25
C ILE A 124 -1.51 -4.65 10.22
N ASN A 125 -2.08 -4.66 11.42
CA ASN A 125 -1.68 -5.64 12.44
C ASN A 125 -1.96 -7.06 11.96
N LYS A 126 -3.08 -7.28 11.28
CA LYS A 126 -3.40 -8.60 10.77
C LYS A 126 -2.35 -9.07 9.75
N LEU A 127 -1.96 -8.19 8.85
CA LEU A 127 -1.00 -8.56 7.81
C LEU A 127 0.39 -8.75 8.37
N LEU A 128 0.76 -7.97 9.38
CA LEU A 128 2.06 -8.13 10.04
C LEU A 128 2.06 -9.22 11.11
N LYS A 129 0.90 -9.75 11.43
CA LYS A 129 0.75 -10.84 12.41
C LYS A 129 1.22 -10.41 13.79
N VAL A 130 0.83 -9.23 14.19
CA VAL A 130 1.18 -8.69 15.50
C VAL A 130 -0.06 -8.37 16.33
#